data_969e7997f81346dc83803aa81a283532
#
_entry.id   969e7997f81346dc83803aa81a283532
#
_cell.length_a   1.000
_cell.length_b   1.000
_cell.length_c   1.000
_cell.angle_alpha   90.00
_cell.angle_beta   90.00
_cell.angle_gamma   90.00
#
_symmetry.space_group_name_H-M   'P 1'
#
loop_
_entity.id
_entity.type
_entity.pdbx_description
1 polymer ?
#
loop_
_entity_poly.entity_id
_entity_poly.type
_entity_poly.pdbx_seq_one_letter_code
_entity_poly.pdbx_strand_id
1 'polypeptide(L)'
;MHHQSPHRKKVRHFEDELCVHELTFSCYRRRSLLTRDRWLTMFSESVTNATSRHQFDLIAFVWMPVHVHLLVLPRNQQSSVSALLKAIKRPFSFRIKKILESSDSHLLQQLTVRQRPGVMAFRFWQEGPGYDRNLCTAASISAAIDYIHLNPVRRGLCQKSVDWKWSSARFILRGEVDNNLPRLDRVDWQLLE
;
A
#
# COMPACT_ATOMS: atom_id res chain seq x y z
N MET A 1 12.88 36.03 -17.40
CA MET A 1 11.98 34.85 -17.43
C MET A 1 12.23 34.02 -16.17
N HIS A 2 11.35 34.15 -15.16
CA HIS A 2 11.50 33.43 -13.90
C HIS A 2 10.97 31.97 -14.11
N HIS A 3 11.86 31.02 -14.10
CA HIS A 3 11.54 29.60 -14.01
C HIS A 3 11.02 29.33 -12.58
N GLN A 4 9.70 29.24 -12.40
CA GLN A 4 9.11 28.70 -11.19
C GLN A 4 9.33 27.17 -11.17
N SER A 5 10.15 26.72 -10.22
CA SER A 5 10.29 25.29 -9.94
C SER A 5 8.94 24.73 -9.49
N PRO A 6 8.52 23.53 -9.96
CA PRO A 6 7.25 22.95 -9.54
C PRO A 6 7.25 22.70 -8.05
N HIS A 7 6.28 23.28 -7.37
CA HIS A 7 6.07 23.16 -5.92
C HIS A 7 5.78 21.68 -5.58
N ARG A 8 6.79 20.98 -5.07
CA ARG A 8 6.64 19.61 -4.56
C ARG A 8 5.84 19.67 -3.27
N LYS A 9 4.58 19.21 -3.28
CA LYS A 9 3.78 19.10 -2.05
C LYS A 9 4.55 18.22 -1.06
N LYS A 10 5.03 18.82 0.04
CA LYS A 10 5.55 18.08 1.20
C LYS A 10 4.33 17.52 1.92
N VAL A 11 4.14 16.21 1.87
CA VAL A 11 3.22 15.52 2.76
C VAL A 11 3.82 15.64 4.16
N ARG A 12 3.13 16.36 5.07
CA ARG A 12 3.49 16.38 6.48
C ARG A 12 2.87 15.13 7.11
N HIS A 13 3.70 14.26 7.65
CA HIS A 13 3.26 13.20 8.54
C HIS A 13 3.10 13.85 9.93
N PHE A 14 1.88 13.85 10.45
CA PHE A 14 1.61 14.29 11.82
C PHE A 14 1.85 13.08 12.73
N GLU A 15 2.94 13.10 13.48
CA GLU A 15 3.37 12.00 14.35
C GLU A 15 2.93 12.22 15.82
N ASP A 16 2.19 13.31 16.12
CA ASP A 16 1.93 13.75 17.50
C ASP A 16 0.76 13.02 18.19
N GLU A 17 -0.09 12.32 17.45
CA GLU A 17 -1.18 11.49 17.99
C GLU A 17 -1.14 10.11 17.33
N LEU A 18 -1.48 9.05 18.11
CA LEU A 18 -1.62 7.68 17.60
C LEU A 18 -2.88 7.56 16.74
N CYS A 19 -2.90 8.21 15.59
CA CYS A 19 -3.99 8.13 14.62
C CYS A 19 -3.73 7.01 13.61
N VAL A 20 -4.82 6.45 13.10
CA VAL A 20 -4.74 5.53 11.96
C VAL A 20 -4.33 6.29 10.70
N HIS A 21 -3.37 5.78 9.97
CA HIS A 21 -2.97 6.31 8.66
C HIS A 21 -3.66 5.56 7.53
N GLU A 22 -4.37 6.29 6.68
CA GLU A 22 -4.83 5.78 5.39
C GLU A 22 -3.75 6.06 4.34
N LEU A 23 -3.06 5.00 3.94
CA LEU A 23 -1.97 5.06 2.98
C LEU A 23 -2.42 4.58 1.61
N THR A 24 -2.16 5.36 0.57
CA THR A 24 -2.40 4.95 -0.82
C THR A 24 -1.19 5.22 -1.70
N PHE A 25 -0.75 4.22 -2.45
CA PHE A 25 0.30 4.40 -3.44
C PHE A 25 0.05 3.55 -4.69
N SER A 26 0.50 4.03 -5.82
CA SER A 26 0.19 3.46 -7.13
C SER A 26 1.38 2.76 -7.76
N CYS A 27 1.11 1.80 -8.64
CA CYS A 27 2.08 1.28 -9.58
C CYS A 27 2.58 2.37 -10.52
N TYR A 28 3.77 2.19 -11.07
CA TYR A 28 4.38 3.14 -11.98
C TYR A 28 3.46 3.47 -13.17
N ARG A 29 3.22 4.77 -13.40
CA ARG A 29 2.29 5.31 -14.42
C ARG A 29 0.89 4.70 -14.35
N ARG A 30 0.45 4.28 -13.16
CA ARG A 30 -0.86 3.63 -12.93
C ARG A 30 -1.08 2.39 -13.81
N ARG A 31 -0.03 1.68 -14.17
CA ARG A 31 -0.12 0.43 -14.91
C ARG A 31 -0.71 -0.67 -14.03
N SER A 32 -1.47 -1.57 -14.63
CA SER A 32 -2.03 -2.76 -13.96
C SER A 32 -0.94 -3.82 -13.73
N LEU A 33 -0.08 -3.61 -12.73
CA LEU A 33 1.03 -4.50 -12.42
C LEU A 33 0.68 -5.54 -11.35
N LEU A 34 -0.30 -5.26 -10.51
CA LEU A 34 -0.75 -6.14 -9.43
C LEU A 34 -1.93 -7.01 -9.90
N THR A 35 -1.68 -7.86 -10.89
CA THR A 35 -2.68 -8.75 -11.49
C THR A 35 -2.34 -10.23 -11.38
N ARG A 36 -1.12 -10.58 -10.97
CA ARG A 36 -0.67 -11.97 -10.84
C ARG A 36 -0.74 -12.38 -9.38
N ASP A 37 -1.46 -13.45 -9.06
CA ASP A 37 -1.62 -13.97 -7.70
C ASP A 37 -0.29 -14.15 -6.98
N ARG A 38 0.72 -14.73 -7.65
CA ARG A 38 2.06 -14.87 -7.08
C ARG A 38 2.67 -13.53 -6.63
N TRP A 39 2.47 -12.46 -7.40
CA TRP A 39 3.00 -11.14 -7.03
C TRP A 39 2.23 -10.52 -5.87
N LEU A 40 0.92 -10.74 -5.82
CA LEU A 40 0.06 -10.27 -4.75
C LEU A 40 0.35 -11.01 -3.43
N THR A 41 0.63 -12.32 -3.46
CA THR A 41 1.12 -13.07 -2.29
C THR A 41 2.48 -12.50 -1.82
N MET A 42 3.44 -12.29 -2.72
CA MET A 42 4.74 -11.68 -2.39
C MET A 42 4.60 -10.26 -1.83
N PHE A 43 3.61 -9.51 -2.30
CA PHE A 43 3.31 -8.18 -1.79
C PHE A 43 2.73 -8.26 -0.37
N SER A 44 1.80 -9.19 -0.13
CA SER A 44 1.24 -9.48 1.20
C SER A 44 2.33 -9.83 2.21
N GLU A 45 3.29 -10.69 1.84
CA GLU A 45 4.46 -11.00 2.67
C GLU A 45 5.29 -9.75 2.98
N SER A 46 5.50 -8.88 1.98
CA SER A 46 6.27 -7.64 2.17
C SER A 46 5.57 -6.69 3.13
N VAL A 47 4.23 -6.61 3.08
CA VAL A 47 3.43 -5.80 4.03
C VAL A 47 3.52 -6.39 5.43
N THR A 48 3.27 -7.69 5.61
CA THR A 48 3.34 -8.38 6.92
C THR A 48 4.70 -8.17 7.59
N ASN A 49 5.79 -8.38 6.85
CA ASN A 49 7.14 -8.21 7.38
C ASN A 49 7.45 -6.75 7.75
N ALA A 50 6.97 -5.81 6.94
CA ALA A 50 7.21 -4.39 7.17
C ALA A 50 6.41 -3.85 8.35
N THR A 51 5.11 -4.19 8.48
CA THR A 51 4.27 -3.75 9.61
C THR A 51 4.81 -4.27 10.92
N SER A 52 5.14 -5.56 11.00
CA SER A 52 5.76 -6.15 12.19
C SER A 52 7.07 -5.46 12.56
N ARG A 53 7.99 -5.30 11.60
CA ARG A 53 9.32 -4.73 11.84
C ARG A 53 9.29 -3.25 12.23
N HIS A 54 8.36 -2.47 11.67
CA HIS A 54 8.27 -1.04 11.88
C HIS A 54 7.21 -0.65 12.90
N GLN A 55 6.71 -1.63 13.67
CA GLN A 55 5.79 -1.43 14.78
C GLN A 55 4.48 -0.73 14.36
N PHE A 56 3.80 -1.30 13.36
CA PHE A 56 2.47 -0.91 12.95
C PHE A 56 1.49 -2.06 13.07
N ASP A 57 0.28 -1.77 13.50
CA ASP A 57 -0.88 -2.66 13.37
C ASP A 57 -1.53 -2.46 12.00
N LEU A 58 -1.83 -3.56 11.31
CA LEU A 58 -2.56 -3.53 10.05
C LEU A 58 -4.04 -3.71 10.33
N ILE A 59 -4.85 -2.69 10.02
CA ILE A 59 -6.28 -2.63 10.33
C ILE A 59 -7.12 -3.12 9.15
N ALA A 60 -6.83 -2.62 7.96
CA ALA A 60 -7.53 -3.00 6.75
C ALA A 60 -6.65 -2.77 5.51
N PHE A 61 -6.97 -3.45 4.42
CA PHE A 61 -6.27 -3.29 3.15
C PHE A 61 -7.10 -3.70 1.95
N VAL A 62 -6.71 -3.19 0.77
CA VAL A 62 -7.10 -3.72 -0.53
C VAL A 62 -5.97 -3.55 -1.55
N TRP A 63 -5.65 -4.64 -2.25
CA TRP A 63 -4.71 -4.63 -3.38
C TRP A 63 -5.50 -4.52 -4.68
N MET A 64 -5.41 -3.36 -5.33
CA MET A 64 -6.01 -3.11 -6.63
C MET A 64 -4.99 -3.32 -7.75
N PRO A 65 -5.40 -3.59 -8.99
CA PRO A 65 -4.45 -3.82 -10.09
C PRO A 65 -3.43 -2.69 -10.30
N VAL A 66 -3.80 -1.44 -10.03
CA VAL A 66 -2.99 -0.25 -10.32
C VAL A 66 -2.50 0.51 -9.09
N HIS A 67 -3.01 0.19 -7.90
CA HIS A 67 -2.68 0.85 -6.63
C HIS A 67 -3.06 -0.02 -5.44
N VAL A 68 -2.65 0.39 -4.26
CA VAL A 68 -3.01 -0.28 -3.01
C VAL A 68 -3.49 0.73 -1.99
N HIS A 69 -4.36 0.29 -1.09
CA HIS A 69 -4.76 1.02 0.11
C HIS A 69 -4.42 0.19 1.34
N LEU A 70 -3.94 0.86 2.37
CA LEU A 70 -3.62 0.31 3.68
C LEU A 70 -4.16 1.24 4.75
N LEU A 71 -4.80 0.67 5.77
CA LEU A 71 -5.03 1.36 7.04
C LEU A 71 -4.10 0.76 8.07
N VAL A 72 -3.23 1.58 8.65
CA VAL A 72 -2.24 1.17 9.63
C VAL A 72 -2.24 2.09 10.85
N LEU A 73 -2.05 1.51 12.04
CA LEU A 73 -1.92 2.25 13.29
C LEU A 73 -0.49 2.11 13.81
N PRO A 74 0.25 3.21 14.06
CA PRO A 74 1.55 3.12 14.71
C PRO A 74 1.40 2.61 16.13
N ARG A 75 2.26 1.68 16.57
CA ARG A 75 2.25 1.13 17.94
C ARG A 75 2.94 2.05 18.95
N ASN A 76 3.73 2.99 18.46
CA ASN A 76 4.45 3.95 19.29
C ASN A 76 4.84 5.20 18.49
N GLN A 77 5.30 6.25 19.17
CA GLN A 77 5.70 7.53 18.56
C GLN A 77 6.97 7.44 17.69
N GLN A 78 7.78 6.38 17.80
CA GLN A 78 8.94 6.19 16.95
C GLN A 78 8.60 5.49 15.61
N SER A 79 7.36 4.99 15.47
CA SER A 79 6.88 4.36 14.23
C SER A 79 6.81 5.39 13.10
N SER A 80 7.55 5.16 12.03
CA SER A 80 7.64 6.10 10.91
C SER A 80 6.96 5.53 9.66
N VAL A 81 5.91 6.21 9.18
CA VAL A 81 5.20 5.88 7.93
C VAL A 81 6.16 5.88 6.74
N SER A 82 7.10 6.81 6.68
CA SER A 82 8.11 6.85 5.61
C SER A 82 9.00 5.60 5.62
N ALA A 83 9.42 5.15 6.80
CA ALA A 83 10.21 3.92 6.95
C ALA A 83 9.39 2.68 6.58
N LEU A 84 8.12 2.60 7.02
CA LEU A 84 7.17 1.54 6.66
C LEU A 84 7.01 1.44 5.13
N LEU A 85 6.66 2.53 4.47
CA LEU A 85 6.47 2.55 3.01
C LEU A 85 7.73 2.14 2.25
N LYS A 86 8.91 2.54 2.72
CA LYS A 86 10.21 2.14 2.16
C LYS A 86 10.44 0.63 2.34
N ALA A 87 10.11 0.08 3.53
CA ALA A 87 10.25 -1.33 3.84
C ALA A 87 9.27 -2.22 3.06
N ILE A 88 8.08 -1.73 2.72
CA ILE A 88 7.13 -2.41 1.84
C ILE A 88 7.61 -2.37 0.38
N LYS A 89 7.87 -1.16 -0.15
CA LYS A 89 8.07 -0.94 -1.58
C LYS A 89 9.39 -1.48 -2.12
N ARG A 90 10.50 -1.31 -1.39
CA ARG A 90 11.84 -1.66 -1.89
C ARG A 90 12.08 -3.16 -2.04
N PRO A 91 11.87 -4.00 -1.00
CA PRO A 91 12.09 -5.45 -1.12
C PRO A 91 11.20 -6.07 -2.17
N PHE A 92 9.92 -5.69 -2.21
CA PHE A 92 9.00 -6.15 -3.23
C PHE A 92 9.46 -5.79 -4.65
N SER A 93 9.80 -4.52 -4.89
CA SER A 93 10.31 -4.08 -6.21
C SER A 93 11.56 -4.83 -6.62
N PHE A 94 12.48 -5.08 -5.68
CA PHE A 94 13.70 -5.84 -5.93
C PHE A 94 13.40 -7.29 -6.34
N ARG A 95 12.50 -7.98 -5.61
CA ARG A 95 12.08 -9.35 -5.93
C ARG A 95 11.44 -9.43 -7.31
N ILE A 96 10.53 -8.49 -7.65
CA ILE A 96 9.91 -8.44 -8.98
C ILE A 96 10.94 -8.19 -10.07
N LYS A 97 11.87 -7.24 -9.86
CA LYS A 97 12.95 -7.00 -10.82
C LYS A 97 13.74 -8.27 -11.10
N LYS A 98 14.12 -9.03 -10.09
CA LYS A 98 14.85 -10.31 -10.23
C LYS A 98 14.06 -11.35 -11.03
N ILE A 99 12.75 -11.47 -10.80
CA ILE A 99 11.87 -12.36 -11.56
C ILE A 99 11.83 -11.93 -13.05
N LEU A 100 11.74 -10.63 -13.32
CA LEU A 100 11.70 -10.13 -14.68
C LEU A 100 13.05 -10.26 -15.41
N GLU A 101 14.16 -10.12 -14.69
CA GLU A 101 15.51 -10.36 -15.22
C GLU A 101 15.70 -11.82 -15.63
N SER A 102 15.26 -12.79 -14.79
CA SER A 102 15.41 -14.21 -15.06
C SER A 102 14.49 -14.73 -16.20
N SER A 103 13.45 -14.00 -16.55
CA SER A 103 12.47 -14.38 -17.60
C SER A 103 12.63 -13.60 -18.89
N ASP A 104 13.69 -12.81 -19.05
CA ASP A 104 13.94 -11.90 -20.21
C ASP A 104 12.66 -11.12 -20.61
N SER A 105 11.99 -10.59 -19.62
CA SER A 105 10.66 -10.02 -19.80
C SER A 105 10.69 -8.62 -20.43
N HIS A 106 9.96 -8.41 -21.51
CA HIS A 106 9.72 -7.08 -22.10
C HIS A 106 9.20 -6.06 -21.06
N LEU A 107 8.49 -6.52 -20.01
CA LEU A 107 8.04 -5.66 -18.91
C LEU A 107 9.23 -5.05 -18.14
N LEU A 108 10.36 -5.76 -18.03
CA LEU A 108 11.56 -5.21 -17.40
C LEU A 108 12.03 -3.93 -18.12
N GLN A 109 12.06 -3.95 -19.45
CA GLN A 109 12.45 -2.79 -20.26
C GLN A 109 11.47 -1.63 -20.05
N GLN A 110 10.16 -1.91 -20.03
CA GLN A 110 9.12 -0.90 -19.82
C GLN A 110 9.15 -0.25 -18.41
N LEU A 111 9.63 -0.98 -17.41
CA LEU A 111 9.76 -0.50 -16.03
C LEU A 111 11.16 0.03 -15.70
N THR A 112 12.12 -0.10 -16.63
CA THR A 112 13.46 0.46 -16.49
C THR A 112 13.53 1.80 -17.21
N VAL A 113 13.65 2.87 -16.45
CA VAL A 113 13.56 4.24 -16.97
C VAL A 113 14.83 5.04 -16.68
N ARG A 114 15.12 6.01 -17.53
CA ARG A 114 16.23 6.93 -17.29
C ARG A 114 15.90 7.84 -16.09
N GLN A 115 16.70 7.75 -15.06
CA GLN A 115 16.56 8.58 -13.85
C GLN A 115 17.36 9.88 -13.99
N ARG A 116 18.56 9.80 -14.54
CA ARG A 116 19.46 10.91 -14.85
C ARG A 116 20.43 10.47 -15.96
N PRO A 117 21.23 11.35 -16.57
CA PRO A 117 22.22 10.97 -17.58
C PRO A 117 23.08 9.80 -17.11
N GLY A 118 23.12 8.72 -17.89
CA GLY A 118 23.89 7.50 -17.60
C GLY A 118 23.32 6.56 -16.52
N VAL A 119 22.19 6.92 -15.87
CA VAL A 119 21.62 6.10 -14.78
C VAL A 119 20.22 5.64 -15.12
N MET A 120 20.04 4.31 -15.20
CA MET A 120 18.74 3.65 -15.34
C MET A 120 18.22 3.18 -13.98
N ALA A 121 16.91 3.27 -13.76
CA ALA A 121 16.25 2.83 -12.55
C ALA A 121 15.01 2.00 -12.84
N PHE A 122 14.86 0.86 -12.17
CA PHE A 122 13.65 0.07 -12.21
C PHE A 122 12.55 0.74 -11.36
N ARG A 123 11.37 0.92 -11.93
CA ARG A 123 10.23 1.59 -11.30
C ARG A 123 9.00 0.68 -11.30
N PHE A 124 8.77 -0.05 -10.22
CA PHE A 124 7.50 -0.77 -10.02
C PHE A 124 6.41 0.18 -9.50
N TRP A 125 6.78 1.04 -8.55
CA TRP A 125 5.90 2.00 -7.90
C TRP A 125 6.09 3.40 -8.48
N GLN A 126 4.99 4.17 -8.47
CA GLN A 126 5.06 5.60 -8.73
C GLN A 126 5.99 6.26 -7.69
N GLU A 127 6.78 7.21 -8.12
CA GLU A 127 7.71 7.95 -7.26
C GLU A 127 6.94 8.83 -6.29
N GLY A 128 7.50 8.97 -5.08
CA GLY A 128 6.91 9.76 -4.00
C GLY A 128 6.26 8.90 -2.90
N PRO A 129 5.83 9.57 -1.82
CA PRO A 129 5.26 8.89 -0.64
C PRO A 129 3.88 8.30 -0.92
N GLY A 130 3.16 8.82 -1.91
CA GLY A 130 1.75 8.50 -2.14
C GLY A 130 0.84 9.47 -1.38
N TYR A 131 -0.35 9.00 -1.01
CA TYR A 131 -1.31 9.70 -0.18
C TYR A 131 -1.23 9.15 1.24
N ASP A 132 -1.27 10.03 2.23
CA ASP A 132 -1.32 9.72 3.64
C ASP A 132 -2.31 10.66 4.31
N ARG A 133 -3.29 10.10 5.00
CA ARG A 133 -4.32 10.83 5.74
C ARG A 133 -4.46 10.24 7.12
N ASN A 134 -4.42 11.09 8.16
CA ASN A 134 -4.68 10.71 9.53
C ASN A 134 -6.18 10.58 9.79
N LEU A 135 -6.57 9.53 10.47
CA LEU A 135 -7.93 9.21 10.89
C LEU A 135 -7.90 9.02 12.41
N CYS A 136 -8.44 9.99 13.14
CA CYS A 136 -8.33 10.04 14.60
C CYS A 136 -9.67 9.77 15.31
N THR A 137 -10.74 9.42 14.57
CA THR A 137 -12.05 9.07 15.17
C THR A 137 -12.53 7.72 14.65
N ALA A 138 -13.22 6.94 15.49
CA ALA A 138 -13.82 5.66 15.12
C ALA A 138 -14.70 5.78 13.86
N ALA A 139 -15.50 6.85 13.75
CA ALA A 139 -16.34 7.11 12.59
C ALA A 139 -15.53 7.30 11.29
N SER A 140 -14.43 8.05 11.35
CA SER A 140 -13.56 8.27 10.17
C SER A 140 -12.84 6.99 9.73
N ILE A 141 -12.46 6.15 10.69
CA ILE A 141 -11.79 4.86 10.43
C ILE A 141 -12.77 3.87 9.80
N SER A 142 -13.99 3.74 10.37
CA SER A 142 -15.05 2.90 9.80
C SER A 142 -15.37 3.30 8.37
N ALA A 143 -15.59 4.59 8.12
CA ALA A 143 -15.83 5.10 6.76
C ALA A 143 -14.69 4.81 5.79
N ALA A 144 -13.44 4.86 6.26
CA ALA A 144 -12.27 4.53 5.44
C ALA A 144 -12.20 3.03 5.14
N ILE A 145 -12.51 2.15 6.10
CA ILE A 145 -12.59 0.69 5.89
C ILE A 145 -13.62 0.39 4.79
N ASP A 146 -14.82 0.94 4.91
CA ASP A 146 -15.89 0.77 3.91
C ASP A 146 -15.46 1.29 2.54
N TYR A 147 -14.83 2.47 2.50
CA TYR A 147 -14.34 3.07 1.28
C TYR A 147 -13.35 2.18 0.55
N ILE A 148 -12.32 1.66 1.25
CA ILE A 148 -11.29 0.83 0.62
C ILE A 148 -11.85 -0.53 0.19
N HIS A 149 -12.74 -1.14 0.96
CA HIS A 149 -13.37 -2.42 0.62
C HIS A 149 -14.33 -2.31 -0.59
N LEU A 150 -14.97 -1.16 -0.76
CA LEU A 150 -15.83 -0.92 -1.92
C LEU A 150 -15.06 -0.52 -3.19
N ASN A 151 -13.74 -0.28 -3.11
CA ASN A 151 -12.95 0.12 -4.29
C ASN A 151 -13.06 -0.87 -5.46
N PRO A 152 -12.93 -2.20 -5.27
CA PRO A 152 -13.06 -3.16 -6.35
C PRO A 152 -14.46 -3.14 -7.00
N VAL A 153 -15.51 -2.98 -6.20
CA VAL A 153 -16.89 -2.87 -6.69
C VAL A 153 -17.08 -1.59 -7.51
N ARG A 154 -16.63 -0.44 -6.98
CA ARG A 154 -16.71 0.85 -7.70
C ARG A 154 -15.90 0.87 -9.00
N ARG A 155 -14.91 0.00 -9.14
CA ARG A 155 -14.11 -0.17 -10.35
C ARG A 155 -14.63 -1.28 -11.27
N GLY A 156 -15.76 -1.91 -10.93
CA GLY A 156 -16.36 -2.99 -11.71
C GLY A 156 -15.56 -4.28 -11.76
N LEU A 157 -14.67 -4.50 -10.78
CA LEU A 157 -13.82 -5.69 -10.72
C LEU A 157 -14.53 -6.89 -10.06
N CYS A 158 -15.55 -6.63 -9.25
CA CYS A 158 -16.41 -7.62 -8.62
C CYS A 158 -17.78 -7.01 -8.29
N GLN A 159 -18.76 -7.85 -7.94
CA GLN A 159 -20.10 -7.39 -7.56
C GLN A 159 -20.21 -7.01 -6.09
N LYS A 160 -19.53 -7.73 -5.20
CA LYS A 160 -19.52 -7.50 -3.75
C LYS A 160 -18.08 -7.38 -3.27
N SER A 161 -17.83 -6.59 -2.23
CA SER A 161 -16.49 -6.39 -1.66
C SER A 161 -15.83 -7.69 -1.20
N VAL A 162 -16.60 -8.64 -0.71
CA VAL A 162 -16.14 -9.97 -0.28
C VAL A 162 -15.73 -10.89 -1.44
N ASP A 163 -16.13 -10.58 -2.68
CA ASP A 163 -15.73 -11.36 -3.85
C ASP A 163 -14.30 -11.00 -4.31
N TRP A 164 -13.78 -9.86 -3.86
CA TRP A 164 -12.39 -9.47 -4.16
C TRP A 164 -11.41 -10.15 -3.22
N LYS A 165 -10.72 -11.19 -3.73
CA LYS A 165 -9.77 -12.01 -2.96
C LYS A 165 -8.70 -11.19 -2.25
N TRP A 166 -8.18 -10.14 -2.88
CA TRP A 166 -7.02 -9.37 -2.43
C TRP A 166 -7.41 -8.18 -1.55
N SER A 167 -8.23 -8.45 -0.53
CA SER A 167 -8.78 -7.48 0.39
C SER A 167 -9.02 -8.11 1.76
N SER A 168 -8.98 -7.29 2.80
CA SER A 168 -9.37 -7.67 4.16
C SER A 168 -10.90 -7.79 4.35
N ALA A 169 -11.71 -7.49 3.33
CA ALA A 169 -13.17 -7.48 3.43
C ALA A 169 -13.77 -8.82 3.90
N ARG A 170 -13.26 -9.97 3.42
CA ARG A 170 -13.73 -11.29 3.86
C ARG A 170 -13.47 -11.55 5.33
N PHE A 171 -12.30 -11.17 5.81
CA PHE A 171 -11.97 -11.32 7.23
C PHE A 171 -12.87 -10.44 8.10
N ILE A 172 -13.01 -9.15 7.76
CA ILE A 172 -13.77 -8.18 8.58
C ILE A 172 -15.27 -8.51 8.56
N LEU A 173 -15.84 -8.87 7.41
CA LEU A 173 -17.27 -9.09 7.26
C LEU A 173 -17.74 -10.53 7.55
N ARG A 174 -16.84 -11.52 7.46
CA ARG A 174 -17.18 -12.94 7.57
C ARG A 174 -16.28 -13.76 8.49
N GLY A 175 -15.20 -13.17 9.03
CA GLY A 175 -14.20 -13.89 9.82
C GLY A 175 -13.35 -14.89 9.02
N GLU A 176 -13.42 -14.86 7.69
CA GLU A 176 -12.67 -15.79 6.83
C GLU A 176 -11.19 -15.44 6.76
N VAL A 177 -10.32 -16.39 7.10
CA VAL A 177 -8.86 -16.24 7.06
C VAL A 177 -8.30 -16.81 5.76
N ASP A 178 -7.44 -16.06 5.07
CA ASP A 178 -6.65 -16.52 3.91
C ASP A 178 -5.16 -16.37 4.25
N ASN A 179 -4.42 -17.48 4.26
CA ASN A 179 -3.00 -17.51 4.60
C ASN A 179 -2.10 -16.81 3.56
N ASN A 180 -2.60 -16.49 2.37
CA ASN A 180 -1.89 -15.69 1.36
C ASN A 180 -2.01 -14.17 1.60
N LEU A 181 -2.84 -13.77 2.56
CA LEU A 181 -3.08 -12.38 2.90
C LEU A 181 -2.42 -12.03 4.23
N PRO A 182 -2.09 -10.75 4.45
CA PRO A 182 -1.62 -10.30 5.76
C PRO A 182 -2.68 -10.56 6.82
N ARG A 183 -2.24 -10.97 8.01
CA ARG A 183 -3.12 -11.00 9.17
C ARG A 183 -3.41 -9.59 9.62
N LEU A 184 -4.67 -9.34 10.00
CA LEU A 184 -5.05 -8.08 10.62
C LEU A 184 -4.77 -8.16 12.13
N ASP A 185 -4.32 -7.05 12.67
CA ASP A 185 -4.18 -6.87 14.10
C ASP A 185 -5.53 -6.43 14.69
N ARG A 186 -5.84 -6.90 15.90
CA ARG A 186 -7.00 -6.42 16.63
C ARG A 186 -6.67 -5.06 17.23
N VAL A 187 -7.41 -4.06 16.84
CA VAL A 187 -7.30 -2.72 17.42
C VAL A 187 -8.39 -2.58 18.48
N ASP A 188 -7.98 -2.17 19.66
CA ASP A 188 -8.93 -1.74 20.69
C ASP A 188 -9.41 -0.33 20.35
N TRP A 189 -10.61 -0.25 19.81
CA TRP A 189 -11.22 1.00 19.36
C TRP A 189 -11.49 1.99 20.51
N GLN A 190 -11.53 1.50 21.77
CA GLN A 190 -11.70 2.35 22.94
C GLN A 190 -10.48 3.26 23.20
N LEU A 191 -9.33 2.93 22.60
CA LEU A 191 -8.14 3.76 22.71
C LEU A 191 -8.14 4.97 21.75
N LEU A 192 -9.16 5.07 20.88
CA LEU A 192 -9.28 6.11 19.85
C LEU A 192 -10.49 7.04 20.08
N GLU A 193 -11.17 6.89 21.22
CA GLU A 193 -12.22 7.80 21.73
C GLU A 193 -11.61 8.83 22.67
#